data_bf16e7ae91b79b35395694f7bf746efd
#
_entry.id   bf16e7ae91b79b35395694f7bf746efd
#
_cell.length_a   1.000
_cell.length_b   1.000
_cell.length_c   1.000
_cell.angle_alpha   90.00
_cell.angle_beta   90.00
_cell.angle_gamma   90.00
#
_symmetry.space_group_name_H-M   'P 1'
#
loop_
_entity.id
_entity.type
_entity.pdbx_description
1 polymer ?
#
loop_
_entity_poly.entity_id
_entity_poly.type
_entity_poly.pdbx_seq_one_letter_code
_entity_poly.pdbx_strand_id
1 'polypeptide(L)'
;MAQGYLFLIIALVFNATANILMKLASRRVEPMEGLSLVQKGLALATNYYLVLGLVLFASNILFYVLALKRINLSIAYPIMSSGGFLIISVFSVYYLRETLTTLQIGGIVMIAAGIAMVAYNMA
;
A
#
# COMPACT_ATOMS: atom_id res chain seq x y z
N MET A 1 -17.06 5.85 16.09
CA MET A 1 -15.75 5.25 16.26
C MET A 1 -15.57 4.00 15.41
N ALA A 2 -16.48 3.02 15.52
CA ALA A 2 -16.37 1.78 14.73
C ALA A 2 -16.32 2.04 13.21
N GLN A 3 -17.09 3.03 12.73
CA GLN A 3 -17.07 3.39 11.30
C GLN A 3 -15.72 3.96 10.85
N GLY A 4 -15.06 4.73 11.72
CA GLY A 4 -13.75 5.27 11.41
C GLY A 4 -12.72 4.16 11.23
N TYR A 5 -12.73 3.17 12.09
CA TYR A 5 -11.82 2.03 12.00
C TYR A 5 -12.14 1.16 10.78
N LEU A 6 -13.42 0.98 10.47
CA LEU A 6 -13.83 0.26 9.26
C LEU A 6 -13.29 0.93 8.01
N PHE A 7 -13.45 2.25 7.89
CA PHE A 7 -12.92 3.01 6.76
C PHE A 7 -11.39 2.91 6.69
N LEU A 8 -10.73 2.94 7.86
CA LEU A 8 -9.27 2.83 7.90
C LEU A 8 -8.80 1.45 7.42
N ILE A 9 -9.47 0.38 7.83
CA ILE A 9 -9.15 -0.98 7.39
C ILE A 9 -9.38 -1.12 5.89
N ILE A 10 -10.49 -0.60 5.37
CA ILE A 10 -10.75 -0.62 3.93
C ILE A 10 -9.65 0.14 3.18
N ALA A 11 -9.27 1.32 3.70
CA ALA A 11 -8.23 2.13 3.09
C ALA A 11 -6.90 1.39 3.06
N LEU A 12 -6.49 0.74 4.15
CA LEU A 12 -5.22 0.04 4.18
C LEU A 12 -5.20 -1.19 3.27
N VAL A 13 -6.33 -1.91 3.17
CA VAL A 13 -6.43 -3.05 2.25
C VAL A 13 -6.33 -2.58 0.79
N PHE A 14 -7.03 -1.50 0.46
CA PHE A 14 -6.94 -0.93 -0.90
C PHE A 14 -5.54 -0.41 -1.20
N ASN A 15 -4.89 0.23 -0.22
CA ASN A 15 -3.52 0.70 -0.36
C ASN A 15 -2.57 -0.47 -0.64
N ALA A 16 -2.67 -1.53 0.14
CA ALA A 16 -1.83 -2.72 -0.04
C ALA A 16 -2.08 -3.36 -1.41
N THR A 17 -3.33 -3.53 -1.79
CA THR A 17 -3.71 -4.12 -3.08
C THR A 17 -3.21 -3.27 -4.23
N ALA A 18 -3.34 -1.94 -4.14
CA ALA A 18 -2.86 -1.02 -5.16
C ALA A 18 -1.34 -1.15 -5.34
N ASN A 19 -0.60 -1.22 -4.24
CA ASN A 19 0.86 -1.38 -4.30
C ASN A 19 1.26 -2.72 -4.91
N ILE A 20 0.55 -3.79 -4.58
CA ILE A 20 0.80 -5.11 -5.16
C ILE A 20 0.56 -5.07 -6.67
N LEU A 21 -0.54 -4.45 -7.10
CA LEU A 21 -0.84 -4.30 -8.52
C LEU A 21 0.21 -3.46 -9.25
N MET A 22 0.72 -2.41 -8.61
CA MET A 22 1.81 -1.61 -9.17
C MET A 22 3.08 -2.42 -9.33
N LYS A 23 3.38 -3.31 -8.37
CA LYS A 23 4.53 -4.21 -8.49
C LYS A 23 4.36 -5.19 -9.64
N LEU A 24 3.19 -5.79 -9.78
CA LEU A 24 2.88 -6.67 -10.90
C LEU A 24 2.94 -5.93 -12.23
N ALA A 25 2.45 -4.68 -12.24
CA ALA A 25 2.55 -3.81 -13.41
C ALA A 25 4.01 -3.56 -13.80
N SER A 26 4.87 -3.30 -12.81
CA SER A 26 6.28 -3.02 -13.05
C SER A 26 6.99 -4.21 -13.70
N ARG A 27 6.57 -5.42 -13.42
CA ARG A 27 7.15 -6.64 -14.03
C ARG A 27 6.75 -6.82 -15.48
N ARG A 28 5.69 -6.16 -15.92
CA ARG A 28 5.16 -6.25 -17.29
C ARG A 28 5.56 -5.06 -18.16
N VAL A 29 6.22 -4.06 -17.58
CA VAL A 29 6.69 -2.91 -18.35
C VAL A 29 8.00 -3.28 -19.03
N GLU A 30 8.02 -3.13 -20.36
CA GLU A 30 9.25 -3.34 -21.12
C GLU A 30 10.22 -2.18 -20.86
N PRO A 31 11.54 -2.39 -21.14
CA PRO A 31 12.51 -1.30 -20.99
C PRO A 31 12.05 -0.06 -21.76
N MET A 32 12.06 1.07 -21.07
CA MET A 32 11.58 2.33 -21.63
C MET A 32 12.73 3.21 -22.17
N GLU A 33 13.92 2.67 -22.24
CA GLU A 33 15.08 3.40 -22.75
C GLU A 33 14.84 3.78 -24.20
N GLY A 34 15.15 5.03 -24.55
CA GLY A 34 14.97 5.52 -25.90
C GLY A 34 13.57 5.97 -26.27
N LEU A 35 12.59 5.79 -25.38
CA LEU A 35 11.21 6.27 -25.63
C LEU A 35 11.06 7.73 -25.21
N SER A 36 10.23 8.47 -25.96
CA SER A 36 9.84 9.82 -25.57
C SER A 36 8.98 9.79 -24.33
N LEU A 37 8.81 10.94 -23.66
CA LEU A 37 7.95 11.05 -22.50
C LEU A 37 6.51 10.65 -22.81
N VAL A 38 6.00 11.05 -23.99
CA VAL A 38 4.65 10.69 -24.43
C VAL A 38 4.52 9.19 -24.64
N GLN A 39 5.52 8.55 -25.26
CA GLN A 39 5.52 7.10 -25.47
C GLN A 39 5.56 6.34 -24.14
N LYS A 40 6.34 6.82 -23.17
CA LYS A 40 6.37 6.24 -21.82
C LYS A 40 4.99 6.32 -21.16
N GLY A 41 4.35 7.48 -21.26
CA GLY A 41 3.01 7.68 -20.71
C GLY A 41 1.99 6.76 -21.35
N LEU A 42 2.03 6.60 -22.67
CA LEU A 42 1.12 5.71 -23.39
C LEU A 42 1.35 4.25 -23.00
N ALA A 43 2.61 3.83 -22.86
CA ALA A 43 2.94 2.46 -22.44
C ALA A 43 2.39 2.17 -21.03
N LEU A 44 2.50 3.13 -20.10
CA LEU A 44 1.97 2.98 -18.75
C LEU A 44 0.44 3.01 -18.75
N ALA A 45 -0.18 3.87 -19.57
CA ALA A 45 -1.63 3.99 -19.65
C ALA A 45 -2.31 2.73 -20.20
N THR A 46 -1.58 1.94 -21.00
CA THR A 46 -2.10 0.67 -21.54
C THR A 46 -1.82 -0.51 -20.64
N ASN A 47 -1.09 -0.32 -19.54
CA ASN A 47 -0.80 -1.38 -18.59
C ASN A 47 -2.01 -1.59 -17.68
N TYR A 48 -2.70 -2.72 -17.84
CA TYR A 48 -3.92 -3.04 -17.11
C TYR A 48 -3.72 -3.02 -15.58
N TYR A 49 -2.62 -3.62 -15.10
CA TYR A 49 -2.35 -3.68 -13.67
C TYR A 49 -2.10 -2.30 -13.09
N LEU A 50 -1.41 -1.44 -13.83
CA LEU A 50 -1.15 -0.08 -13.35
C LEU A 50 -2.44 0.74 -13.26
N VAL A 51 -3.30 0.66 -14.27
CA VAL A 51 -4.56 1.39 -14.29
C VAL A 51 -5.45 0.93 -13.13
N LEU A 52 -5.57 -0.38 -12.92
CA LEU A 52 -6.35 -0.92 -11.81
C LEU A 52 -5.77 -0.51 -10.46
N GLY A 53 -4.44 -0.54 -10.34
CA GLY A 53 -3.76 -0.09 -9.12
C GLY A 53 -4.02 1.37 -8.81
N LEU A 54 -4.02 2.24 -9.83
CA LEU A 54 -4.30 3.66 -9.66
C LEU A 54 -5.76 3.90 -9.24
N VAL A 55 -6.70 3.15 -9.79
CA VAL A 55 -8.12 3.24 -9.41
C VAL A 55 -8.29 2.85 -7.94
N LEU A 56 -7.65 1.77 -7.52
CA LEU A 56 -7.70 1.33 -6.11
C LEU A 56 -7.01 2.34 -5.19
N PHE A 57 -5.91 2.94 -5.64
CA PHE A 57 -5.22 3.96 -4.86
C PHE A 57 -6.09 5.20 -4.66
N ALA A 58 -6.78 5.64 -5.71
CA ALA A 58 -7.72 6.76 -5.59
C ALA A 58 -8.87 6.42 -4.64
N SER A 59 -9.38 5.19 -4.70
CA SER A 59 -10.42 4.72 -3.78
C SER A 59 -9.92 4.67 -2.34
N ASN A 60 -8.67 4.27 -2.14
CA ASN A 60 -8.02 4.29 -0.83
C ASN A 60 -8.03 5.71 -0.23
N ILE A 61 -7.72 6.72 -1.03
CA ILE A 61 -7.73 8.11 -0.56
C ILE A 61 -9.13 8.49 -0.04
N LEU A 62 -10.17 8.11 -0.76
CA LEU A 62 -11.55 8.40 -0.35
C LEU A 62 -11.86 7.81 1.03
N PHE A 63 -11.59 6.52 1.22
CA PHE A 63 -11.85 5.87 2.50
C PHE A 63 -10.96 6.40 3.62
N TYR A 64 -9.73 6.75 3.28
CA TYR A 64 -8.81 7.35 4.25
C TYR A 64 -9.31 8.71 4.74
N VAL A 65 -9.79 9.56 3.85
CA VAL A 65 -10.37 10.85 4.24
C VAL A 65 -11.59 10.65 5.14
N LEU A 66 -12.43 9.67 4.83
CA LEU A 66 -13.58 9.35 5.68
C LEU A 66 -13.16 8.87 7.07
N ALA A 67 -12.07 8.11 7.15
CA ALA A 67 -11.53 7.67 8.44
C ALA A 67 -11.00 8.87 9.24
N LEU A 68 -10.34 9.82 8.58
CA LEU A 68 -9.76 10.99 9.25
C LEU A 68 -10.81 11.90 9.89
N LYS A 69 -12.07 11.80 9.49
CA LYS A 69 -13.14 12.54 10.16
C LYS A 69 -13.32 12.08 11.61
N ARG A 70 -12.92 10.86 11.95
CA ARG A 70 -13.17 10.24 13.25
C ARG A 70 -11.92 9.82 13.99
N ILE A 71 -10.79 9.75 13.30
CA ILE A 71 -9.52 9.28 13.86
C ILE A 71 -8.47 10.36 13.63
N ASN A 72 -7.66 10.61 14.64
CA ASN A 72 -6.57 11.58 14.53
C ASN A 72 -5.56 11.14 13.48
N LEU A 73 -5.03 12.08 12.74
CA LEU A 73 -4.02 11.83 11.70
C LEU A 73 -2.78 11.13 12.28
N SER A 74 -2.36 11.51 13.47
CA SER A 74 -1.20 10.92 14.14
C SER A 74 -1.36 9.43 14.43
N ILE A 75 -2.59 8.93 14.45
CA ILE A 75 -2.91 7.51 14.66
C ILE A 75 -3.24 6.85 13.34
N ALA A 76 -4.07 7.49 12.52
CA ALA A 76 -4.57 6.91 11.28
C ALA A 76 -3.46 6.68 10.27
N TYR A 77 -2.56 7.64 10.08
CA TYR A 77 -1.53 7.53 9.05
C TYR A 77 -0.53 6.41 9.32
N PRO A 78 0.05 6.30 10.53
CA PRO A 78 0.94 5.17 10.82
C PRO A 78 0.27 3.81 10.66
N ILE A 79 -0.98 3.68 11.09
CA ILE A 79 -1.71 2.42 10.98
C ILE A 79 -1.96 2.08 9.50
N MET A 80 -2.42 3.04 8.71
CA MET A 80 -2.70 2.78 7.30
C MET A 80 -1.44 2.43 6.54
N SER A 81 -0.38 3.23 6.69
CA SER A 81 0.84 3.04 5.92
C SER A 81 1.60 1.79 6.37
N SER A 82 1.76 1.59 7.68
CA SER A 82 2.50 0.44 8.19
C SER A 82 1.68 -0.85 8.13
N GLY A 83 0.36 -0.78 8.33
CA GLY A 83 -0.52 -1.92 8.15
C GLY A 83 -0.51 -2.42 6.71
N GLY A 84 -0.59 -1.50 5.76
CA GLY A 84 -0.46 -1.82 4.35
C GLY A 84 0.92 -2.41 4.05
N PHE A 85 1.98 -1.83 4.63
CA PHE A 85 3.34 -2.33 4.46
C PHE A 85 3.48 -3.77 4.95
N LEU A 86 2.88 -4.13 6.08
CA LEU A 86 2.94 -5.50 6.59
C LEU A 86 2.26 -6.49 5.64
N ILE A 87 1.10 -6.13 5.10
CA ILE A 87 0.39 -6.96 4.12
C ILE A 87 1.26 -7.13 2.87
N ILE A 88 1.82 -6.05 2.36
CA ILE A 88 2.68 -6.07 1.18
C ILE A 88 3.90 -6.95 1.42
N SER A 89 4.52 -6.85 2.59
CA SER A 89 5.72 -7.63 2.94
C SER A 89 5.43 -9.12 2.93
N VAL A 90 4.32 -9.55 3.53
CA VAL A 90 3.91 -10.95 3.54
C VAL A 90 3.66 -11.44 2.12
N PHE A 91 2.92 -10.69 1.34
CA PHE A 91 2.62 -11.03 -0.05
C PHE A 91 3.90 -11.12 -0.88
N SER A 92 4.81 -10.17 -0.70
CA SER A 92 6.07 -10.14 -1.46
C SER A 92 6.92 -11.38 -1.20
N VAL A 93 7.01 -11.82 0.04
CA VAL A 93 7.81 -13.00 0.40
C VAL A 93 7.17 -14.26 -0.15
N TYR A 94 5.86 -14.45 0.05
CA TYR A 94 5.21 -15.73 -0.27
C TYR A 94 4.79 -15.85 -1.72
N TYR A 95 4.30 -14.78 -2.32
CA TYR A 95 3.78 -14.82 -3.70
C TYR A 95 4.80 -14.38 -4.74
N LEU A 96 5.43 -13.23 -4.50
CA LEU A 96 6.45 -12.70 -5.41
C LEU A 96 7.80 -13.35 -5.22
N ARG A 97 7.96 -14.15 -4.16
CA ARG A 97 9.19 -14.88 -3.82
C ARG A 97 10.39 -13.95 -3.66
N GLU A 98 10.15 -12.77 -3.15
CA GLU A 98 11.22 -11.86 -2.79
C GLU A 98 11.93 -12.36 -1.53
N THR A 99 13.25 -12.18 -1.48
CA THR A 99 14.05 -12.60 -0.33
C THR A 99 14.33 -11.40 0.57
N LEU A 100 14.26 -11.63 1.87
CA LEU A 100 14.57 -10.60 2.87
C LEU A 100 15.75 -11.04 3.70
N THR A 101 16.63 -10.10 4.00
CA THR A 101 17.74 -10.35 4.94
C THR A 101 17.21 -10.41 6.37
N THR A 102 18.02 -10.98 7.26
CA THR A 102 17.67 -11.03 8.69
C THR A 102 17.44 -9.63 9.26
N LEU A 103 18.26 -8.67 8.84
CA LEU A 103 18.12 -7.28 9.29
C LEU A 103 16.78 -6.68 8.82
N GLN A 104 16.38 -6.96 7.58
CA GLN A 104 15.11 -6.49 7.04
C GLN A 104 13.92 -7.10 7.78
N ILE A 105 13.98 -8.38 8.09
CA ILE A 105 12.95 -9.06 8.89
C ILE A 105 12.86 -8.42 10.27
N GLY A 106 13.99 -8.13 10.90
CA GLY A 106 14.02 -7.43 12.18
C GLY A 106 13.35 -6.07 12.10
N GLY A 107 13.60 -5.29 11.04
CA GLY A 107 12.96 -4.01 10.82
C GLY A 107 11.44 -4.13 10.67
N ILE A 108 10.98 -5.13 9.92
CA ILE A 108 9.54 -5.37 9.74
C ILE A 108 8.88 -5.71 11.07
N VAL A 109 9.52 -6.55 11.90
CA VAL A 109 9.02 -6.88 13.23
C VAL A 109 8.92 -5.63 14.11
N MET A 110 9.90 -4.73 14.03
CA MET A 110 9.87 -3.48 14.78
C MET A 110 8.72 -2.58 14.32
N ILE A 111 8.46 -2.50 13.01
CA ILE A 111 7.34 -1.75 12.47
C ILE A 111 6.02 -2.33 12.99
N ALA A 112 5.88 -3.66 12.99
CA ALA A 112 4.68 -4.32 13.49
C ALA A 112 4.46 -4.03 14.98
N ALA A 113 5.51 -4.08 15.78
CA ALA A 113 5.45 -3.74 17.20
C ALA A 113 5.05 -2.29 17.41
N GLY A 114 5.64 -1.36 16.63
CA GLY A 114 5.32 0.06 16.72
C GLY A 114 3.86 0.34 16.38
N ILE A 115 3.34 -0.29 15.34
CA ILE A 115 1.95 -0.10 14.94
C ILE A 115 0.98 -0.65 16.00
N ALA A 116 1.34 -1.79 16.61
CA ALA A 116 0.55 -2.35 17.69
C ALA A 116 0.48 -1.40 18.89
N MET A 117 1.58 -0.75 19.21
CA MET A 117 1.66 0.25 20.29
C MET A 117 0.79 1.47 19.98
N VAL A 118 0.83 1.97 18.74
CA VAL A 118 0.03 3.11 18.32
C VAL A 118 -1.47 2.76 18.36
N ALA A 119 -1.83 1.56 17.95
CA ALA A 119 -3.21 1.11 17.89
C ALA A 119 -3.78 0.76 19.27
N TYR A 120 -2.94 0.50 20.26
CA TYR A 120 -3.37 -0.04 21.54
C TYR A 120 -4.37 0.89 22.25
N ASN A 121 -4.18 2.19 22.16
CA ASN A 121 -5.05 3.17 22.82
C ASN A 121 -5.97 3.87 21.81
N MET A 122 -6.35 3.19 20.77
CA MET A 122 -7.19 3.76 19.70
C MET A 122 -8.65 3.91 20.09
N ALA A 123 -9.08 3.19 21.09
CA ALA A 123 -10.48 3.16 21.50
C ALA A 123 -10.96 4.50 22.07
#